data_566055307780b609f61af674433e5166
#
_entry.id   566055307780b609f61af674433e5166
#
_cell.length_a   1.000
_cell.length_b   1.000
_cell.length_c   1.000
_cell.angle_alpha   90.00
_cell.angle_beta   90.00
_cell.angle_gamma   90.00
#
_symmetry.space_group_name_H-M   'P 1'
#
loop_
_entity.id
_entity.type
_entity.pdbx_description
1 polymer ?
#
loop_
_entity_poly.entity_id
_entity_poly.type
_entity_poly.pdbx_seq_one_letter_code
_entity_poly.pdbx_strand_id
1 'polypeptide(L)'
;MDSRQVPEDLLTANGLRRAFIDFFVANGHYHEASGNLLPHDPTLLFTVAGMVPFKPYFVGEQPAPWQRAVTVQKCVRAGGKHNDLDEVGRTSRHLTFFEMMGNFSFGDYFKSEACAYAWEFVTGTLGLDPERLWVTVHTSDDEAEAIWRDEVGVPAERIQRLD
;
A
#
# COMPACT_ATOMS: atom_id res chain seq x y z
N MET A 1 5.17 -24.62 -19.44
CA MET A 1 5.48 -23.60 -18.42
C MET A 1 5.25 -22.26 -19.09
N ASP A 2 4.07 -21.72 -18.94
CA ASP A 2 3.72 -20.42 -19.51
C ASP A 2 4.23 -19.37 -18.53
N SER A 3 5.39 -18.79 -18.81
CA SER A 3 5.88 -17.62 -18.07
C SER A 3 4.96 -16.46 -18.45
N ARG A 4 3.93 -16.22 -17.64
CA ARG A 4 3.13 -15.00 -17.76
C ARG A 4 4.09 -13.82 -17.65
N GLN A 5 4.44 -13.26 -18.78
CA GLN A 5 5.24 -12.04 -18.81
C GLN A 5 4.35 -10.91 -18.28
N VAL A 6 4.88 -10.20 -17.30
CA VAL A 6 4.25 -8.94 -16.84
C VAL A 6 3.99 -8.09 -18.09
N PRO A 7 2.78 -7.58 -18.30
CA PRO A 7 2.47 -6.74 -19.45
C PRO A 7 3.45 -5.57 -19.57
N GLU A 8 3.89 -5.27 -20.78
CA GLU A 8 4.97 -4.30 -21.04
C GLU A 8 4.64 -2.89 -20.55
N ASP A 9 3.36 -2.52 -20.59
CA ASP A 9 2.85 -1.25 -20.07
C ASP A 9 2.95 -1.16 -18.54
N LEU A 10 2.84 -2.28 -17.81
CA LEU A 10 3.03 -2.34 -16.35
C LEU A 10 4.50 -2.20 -15.92
N LEU A 11 5.45 -2.33 -16.84
CA LEU A 11 6.88 -2.11 -16.55
C LEU A 11 7.25 -0.62 -16.47
N THR A 12 6.31 0.28 -16.74
CA THR A 12 6.51 1.72 -16.62
C THR A 12 5.89 2.25 -15.32
N ALA A 13 6.47 3.32 -14.75
CA ALA A 13 5.89 3.96 -13.57
C ALA A 13 4.46 4.46 -13.81
N ASN A 14 4.16 4.96 -15.01
CA ASN A 14 2.82 5.41 -15.37
C ASN A 14 1.84 4.24 -15.49
N GLY A 15 2.26 3.13 -16.08
CA GLY A 15 1.45 1.92 -16.19
C GLY A 15 1.12 1.35 -14.80
N LEU A 16 2.12 1.26 -13.92
CA LEU A 16 1.91 0.77 -12.56
C LEU A 16 0.96 1.67 -11.75
N ARG A 17 1.12 3.02 -11.82
CA ARG A 17 0.20 3.95 -11.15
C ARG A 17 -1.24 3.74 -11.63
N ARG A 18 -1.43 3.64 -12.95
CA ARG A 18 -2.74 3.45 -13.56
C ARG A 18 -3.34 2.12 -13.13
N ALA A 19 -2.59 1.03 -13.24
CA ALA A 19 -3.07 -0.29 -12.85
C ALA A 19 -3.51 -0.35 -11.38
N PHE A 20 -2.75 0.29 -10.47
CA PHE A 20 -3.12 0.37 -9.07
C PHE A 20 -4.41 1.16 -8.85
N ILE A 21 -4.52 2.35 -9.44
CA ILE A 21 -5.71 3.19 -9.31
C ILE A 21 -6.92 2.48 -9.90
N ASP A 22 -6.82 1.98 -11.14
CA ASP A 22 -7.93 1.34 -11.85
C ASP A 22 -8.43 0.09 -11.11
N PHE A 23 -7.52 -0.72 -10.55
CA PHE A 23 -7.87 -1.89 -9.76
C PHE A 23 -8.72 -1.51 -8.53
N PHE A 24 -8.29 -0.53 -7.74
CA PHE A 24 -9.03 -0.12 -6.55
C PHE A 24 -10.30 0.67 -6.88
N VAL A 25 -10.32 1.45 -7.95
CA VAL A 25 -11.55 2.12 -8.43
C VAL A 25 -12.59 1.07 -8.86
N ALA A 26 -12.19 0.01 -9.56
CA ALA A 26 -13.07 -1.10 -9.90
C ALA A 26 -13.63 -1.82 -8.66
N ASN A 27 -12.91 -1.77 -7.53
CA ASN A 27 -13.33 -2.28 -6.23
C ASN A 27 -13.99 -1.21 -5.33
N GLY A 28 -14.55 -0.16 -5.92
CA GLY A 28 -15.38 0.82 -5.23
C GLY A 28 -14.64 1.91 -4.45
N HIS A 29 -13.34 2.08 -4.70
CA HIS A 29 -12.55 3.15 -4.08
C HIS A 29 -12.68 4.46 -4.87
N TYR A 30 -12.81 5.57 -4.17
CA TYR A 30 -12.70 6.89 -4.77
C TYR A 30 -11.23 7.21 -5.04
N HIS A 31 -10.92 7.66 -6.27
CA HIS A 31 -9.57 8.11 -6.59
C HIS A 31 -9.35 9.53 -6.06
N GLU A 32 -8.54 9.66 -5.02
CA GLU A 32 -8.11 10.95 -4.47
C GLU A 32 -6.78 11.36 -5.07
N ALA A 33 -6.70 12.60 -5.53
CA ALA A 33 -5.47 13.15 -6.07
C ALA A 33 -4.37 13.25 -4.99
N SER A 34 -3.10 13.21 -5.40
CA SER A 34 -1.99 13.46 -4.48
C SER A 34 -2.14 14.82 -3.79
N GLY A 35 -2.14 14.79 -2.46
CA GLY A 35 -2.10 16.01 -1.66
C GLY A 35 -0.77 16.77 -1.80
N ASN A 36 -0.71 17.97 -1.20
CA ASN A 36 0.49 18.81 -1.21
C ASN A 36 1.63 18.13 -0.43
N LEU A 37 2.87 18.39 -0.84
CA LEU A 37 4.07 17.98 -0.08
C LEU A 37 4.24 18.73 1.23
N LEU A 38 3.67 19.92 1.35
CA LEU A 38 3.55 20.66 2.60
C LEU A 38 2.20 20.32 3.23
N PRO A 39 2.16 19.47 4.26
CA PRO A 39 0.92 19.04 4.88
C PRO A 39 0.28 20.15 5.72
N HIS A 40 -1.02 20.03 5.96
CA HIS A 40 -1.71 20.91 6.93
C HIS A 40 -1.44 20.51 8.39
N ASP A 41 -0.80 19.36 8.62
CA ASP A 41 -0.42 18.91 9.96
C ASP A 41 0.80 19.70 10.47
N PRO A 42 0.65 20.53 11.52
CA PRO A 42 1.74 21.37 12.02
C PRO A 42 2.89 20.56 12.67
N THR A 43 2.69 19.28 12.91
CA THR A 43 3.72 18.38 13.46
C THR A 43 4.65 17.81 12.41
N LEU A 44 4.36 18.01 11.13
CA LEU A 44 5.11 17.48 10.01
C LEU A 44 5.62 18.62 9.11
N LEU A 45 6.89 18.52 8.71
CA LEU A 45 7.48 19.44 7.72
C LEU A 45 7.05 19.09 6.30
N PHE A 46 6.92 17.79 6.01
CA PHE A 46 6.55 17.27 4.71
C PHE A 46 5.53 16.14 4.82
N THR A 47 4.83 15.88 3.73
CA THR A 47 4.00 14.69 3.58
C THR A 47 4.91 13.47 3.41
N VAL A 48 5.07 12.69 4.49
CA VAL A 48 6.01 11.57 4.57
C VAL A 48 5.38 10.22 4.24
N ALA A 49 4.07 10.17 4.12
CA ALA A 49 3.33 8.93 3.86
C ALA A 49 2.00 9.20 3.15
N GLY A 50 1.49 8.19 2.45
CA GLY A 50 0.22 8.25 1.73
C GLY A 50 -1.00 8.52 2.62
N MET A 51 -0.93 8.16 3.91
CA MET A 51 -2.01 8.38 4.86
C MET A 51 -2.08 9.81 5.41
N VAL A 52 -1.01 10.61 5.29
CA VAL A 52 -0.95 11.94 5.94
C VAL A 52 -2.13 12.84 5.56
N PRO A 53 -2.56 12.96 4.28
CA PRO A 53 -3.72 13.77 3.93
C PRO A 53 -5.05 13.24 4.53
N PHE A 54 -5.12 11.96 4.89
CA PHE A 54 -6.31 11.32 5.42
C PHE A 54 -6.34 11.27 6.96
N LYS A 55 -5.27 11.72 7.64
CA LYS A 55 -5.16 11.67 9.10
C LYS A 55 -6.38 12.26 9.83
N PRO A 56 -6.96 13.43 9.44
CA PRO A 56 -8.14 13.99 10.10
C PRO A 56 -9.35 13.04 10.10
N TYR A 57 -9.50 12.21 9.06
CA TYR A 57 -10.57 11.23 8.94
C TYR A 57 -10.33 10.03 9.87
N PHE A 58 -9.09 9.55 9.96
CA PHE A 58 -8.74 8.41 10.81
C PHE A 58 -8.83 8.74 12.30
N VAL A 59 -8.52 9.97 12.70
CA VAL A 59 -8.61 10.40 14.10
C VAL A 59 -9.98 10.99 14.48
N GLY A 60 -10.92 11.02 13.53
CA GLY A 60 -12.30 11.47 13.76
C GLY A 60 -12.46 13.00 13.88
N GLU A 61 -11.46 13.79 13.49
CA GLU A 61 -11.55 15.26 13.45
C GLU A 61 -12.51 15.73 12.36
N GLN A 62 -12.62 14.97 11.29
CA GLN A 62 -13.52 15.24 10.16
C GLN A 62 -14.15 13.95 9.67
N PRO A 63 -15.44 13.98 9.22
CA PRO A 63 -16.04 12.83 8.56
C PRO A 63 -15.36 12.62 7.20
N ALA A 64 -15.04 11.36 6.87
CA ALA A 64 -14.55 11.03 5.54
C ALA A 64 -15.69 11.22 4.51
N PRO A 65 -15.42 11.88 3.37
CA PRO A 65 -16.44 12.08 2.35
C PRO A 65 -16.79 10.80 1.56
N TRP A 66 -15.98 9.76 1.69
CA TRP A 66 -16.13 8.43 1.09
C TRP A 66 -15.68 7.36 2.09
N GLN A 67 -16.19 6.13 1.90
CA GLN A 67 -15.80 4.99 2.74
C GLN A 67 -14.51 4.32 2.28
N ARG A 68 -14.17 4.44 1.01
CA ARG A 68 -12.97 3.85 0.40
C ARG A 68 -12.24 4.89 -0.44
N ALA A 69 -10.94 4.97 -0.33
CA ALA A 69 -10.13 5.83 -1.19
C ALA A 69 -8.87 5.11 -1.71
N VAL A 70 -8.43 5.50 -2.89
CA VAL A 70 -7.13 5.11 -3.46
C VAL A 70 -6.38 6.35 -3.90
N THR A 71 -5.08 6.38 -3.65
CA THR A 71 -4.21 7.49 -4.09
C THR A 71 -2.81 6.99 -4.43
N VAL A 72 -2.12 7.77 -5.25
CA VAL A 72 -0.67 7.67 -5.45
C VAL A 72 -0.07 8.97 -4.92
N GLN A 73 0.26 8.99 -3.63
CA GLN A 73 0.71 10.18 -2.91
C GLN A 73 2.19 10.42 -3.10
N LYS A 74 2.53 11.64 -3.53
CA LYS A 74 3.90 12.15 -3.52
C LYS A 74 4.37 12.37 -2.09
N CYS A 75 5.56 11.84 -1.76
CA CYS A 75 6.10 11.86 -0.41
C CYS A 75 7.55 12.35 -0.40
N VAL A 76 7.93 13.00 0.71
CA VAL A 76 9.32 13.39 0.99
C VAL A 76 9.74 12.82 2.34
N ARG A 77 10.84 12.08 2.36
CA ARG A 77 11.53 11.63 3.57
C ARG A 77 13.00 12.02 3.49
N ALA A 78 13.45 12.82 4.45
CA ALA A 78 14.83 13.30 4.53
C ALA A 78 15.45 13.01 5.90
N GLY A 79 14.79 12.17 6.69
CA GLY A 79 15.18 11.83 8.05
C GLY A 79 14.04 12.01 9.06
N GLY A 80 14.34 11.78 10.33
CA GLY A 80 13.40 11.96 11.44
C GLY A 80 12.69 10.66 11.86
N LYS A 81 11.40 10.77 12.19
CA LYS A 81 10.62 9.73 12.88
C LYS A 81 10.54 8.37 12.16
N HIS A 82 10.78 8.33 10.85
CA HIS A 82 10.71 7.10 10.05
C HIS A 82 12.05 6.37 9.90
N ASN A 83 13.10 6.83 10.60
CA ASN A 83 14.41 6.18 10.70
C ASN A 83 15.12 5.89 9.36
N ASP A 84 14.72 6.58 8.28
CA ASP A 84 15.32 6.43 6.94
C ASP A 84 16.58 7.29 6.76
N LEU A 85 16.96 8.10 7.76
CA LEU A 85 17.99 9.13 7.65
C LEU A 85 19.35 8.57 7.18
N ASP A 86 19.73 7.43 7.73
CA ASP A 86 21.01 6.80 7.39
C ASP A 86 20.99 6.06 6.05
N GLU A 87 19.80 5.74 5.53
CA GLU A 87 19.60 4.98 4.32
C GLU A 87 19.31 5.84 3.08
N VAL A 88 18.68 7.03 3.30
CA VAL A 88 18.31 7.93 2.20
C VAL A 88 19.55 8.41 1.43
N GLY A 89 19.57 8.15 0.13
CA GLY A 89 20.67 8.48 -0.76
C GLY A 89 21.86 7.55 -0.68
N ARG A 90 21.86 6.52 0.21
CA ARG A 90 22.92 5.51 0.33
C ARG A 90 22.54 4.18 -0.29
N THR A 91 21.27 3.82 -0.25
CA THR A 91 20.75 2.62 -0.91
C THR A 91 19.98 2.99 -2.17
N SER A 92 19.85 2.06 -3.10
CA SER A 92 19.06 2.25 -4.33
C SER A 92 17.54 2.29 -4.10
N ARG A 93 17.08 2.02 -2.88
CA ARG A 93 15.65 1.91 -2.52
C ARG A 93 15.13 3.07 -1.69
N HIS A 94 16.01 3.77 -0.96
CA HIS A 94 15.63 4.88 -0.09
C HIS A 94 15.91 6.20 -0.80
N LEU A 95 14.86 6.77 -1.36
CA LEU A 95 14.89 8.03 -2.08
C LEU A 95 14.26 9.13 -1.23
N THR A 96 14.78 10.36 -1.34
CA THR A 96 14.21 11.53 -0.66
C THR A 96 12.79 11.81 -1.13
N PHE A 97 12.57 11.72 -2.45
CA PHE A 97 11.27 11.87 -3.09
C PHE A 97 10.82 10.54 -3.67
N PHE A 98 9.59 10.13 -3.37
CA PHE A 98 8.98 8.91 -3.88
C PHE A 98 7.46 9.04 -3.90
N GLU A 99 6.80 8.09 -4.52
CA GLU A 99 5.35 7.95 -4.50
C GLU A 99 4.95 6.74 -3.66
N MET A 100 3.92 6.92 -2.84
CA MET A 100 3.33 5.84 -2.06
C MET A 100 1.93 5.56 -2.57
N MET A 101 1.75 4.37 -3.14
CA MET A 101 0.45 3.85 -3.54
C MET A 101 -0.29 3.37 -2.31
N GLY A 102 -1.49 3.89 -2.09
CA GLY A 102 -2.28 3.57 -0.90
C GLY A 102 -3.75 3.39 -1.21
N ASN A 103 -4.34 2.35 -0.61
CA ASN A 103 -5.77 2.13 -0.52
C ASN A 103 -6.20 2.24 0.93
N PHE A 104 -7.34 2.88 1.17
CA PHE A 104 -7.80 3.27 2.49
C PHE A 104 -9.27 2.90 2.67
N SER A 105 -9.59 2.39 3.87
CA SER A 105 -10.96 2.09 4.32
C SER A 105 -11.29 2.93 5.54
N PHE A 106 -12.42 3.61 5.51
CA PHE A 106 -12.92 4.47 6.59
C PHE A 106 -14.16 3.84 7.21
N GLY A 107 -13.93 2.81 8.05
CA GLY A 107 -14.99 2.08 8.72
C GLY A 107 -15.82 1.16 7.81
N ASP A 108 -15.24 0.69 6.71
CA ASP A 108 -15.90 -0.21 5.76
C ASP A 108 -15.25 -1.60 5.82
N TYR A 109 -14.13 -1.84 5.14
CA TYR A 109 -13.42 -3.12 5.24
C TYR A 109 -12.20 -3.05 6.15
N PHE A 110 -11.67 -4.21 6.54
CA PHE A 110 -10.47 -4.33 7.36
C PHE A 110 -9.52 -5.42 6.80
N LYS A 111 -9.01 -6.31 7.63
CA LYS A 111 -7.91 -7.23 7.26
C LYS A 111 -8.29 -8.22 6.16
N SER A 112 -9.46 -8.84 6.22
CA SER A 112 -9.84 -9.89 5.28
C SER A 112 -9.84 -9.38 3.84
N GLU A 113 -10.61 -8.35 3.56
CA GLU A 113 -10.68 -7.77 2.21
C GLU A 113 -9.36 -7.11 1.81
N ALA A 114 -8.63 -6.48 2.76
CA ALA A 114 -7.34 -5.87 2.46
C ALA A 114 -6.31 -6.91 2.00
N CYS A 115 -6.25 -8.08 2.64
CA CYS A 115 -5.39 -9.20 2.25
C CYS A 115 -5.81 -9.75 0.88
N ALA A 116 -7.12 -9.93 0.65
CA ALA A 116 -7.64 -10.38 -0.62
C ALA A 116 -7.30 -9.43 -1.77
N TYR A 117 -7.51 -8.12 -1.59
CA TYR A 117 -7.14 -7.11 -2.57
C TYR A 117 -5.64 -7.09 -2.87
N ALA A 118 -4.81 -7.18 -1.82
CA ALA A 118 -3.35 -7.21 -2.00
C ALA A 118 -2.93 -8.42 -2.84
N TRP A 119 -3.46 -9.60 -2.54
CA TRP A 119 -3.15 -10.82 -3.27
C TRP A 119 -3.63 -10.77 -4.71
N GLU A 120 -4.88 -10.37 -4.93
CA GLU A 120 -5.46 -10.24 -6.27
C GLU A 120 -4.70 -9.22 -7.12
N PHE A 121 -4.33 -8.07 -6.54
CA PHE A 121 -3.55 -7.06 -7.25
C PHE A 121 -2.19 -7.61 -7.70
N VAL A 122 -1.43 -8.23 -6.79
CA VAL A 122 -0.07 -8.68 -7.13
C VAL A 122 -0.04 -9.90 -8.03
N THR A 123 -0.99 -10.85 -7.87
CA THR A 123 -1.01 -12.08 -8.66
C THR A 123 -1.86 -11.96 -9.93
N GLY A 124 -3.00 -11.27 -9.84
CA GLY A 124 -3.93 -11.08 -10.96
C GLY A 124 -3.53 -9.91 -11.84
N THR A 125 -3.48 -8.69 -11.28
CA THR A 125 -3.21 -7.48 -12.07
C THR A 125 -1.75 -7.36 -12.49
N LEU A 126 -0.81 -7.57 -11.56
CA LEU A 126 0.63 -7.50 -11.87
C LEU A 126 1.16 -8.81 -12.47
N GLY A 127 0.43 -9.91 -12.37
CA GLY A 127 0.83 -11.20 -12.93
C GLY A 127 2.06 -11.82 -12.26
N LEU A 128 2.35 -11.45 -11.01
CA LEU A 128 3.47 -12.05 -10.28
C LEU A 128 3.16 -13.51 -9.95
N ASP A 129 4.17 -14.37 -10.07
CA ASP A 129 4.07 -15.79 -9.76
C ASP A 129 3.81 -15.97 -8.25
N PRO A 130 2.65 -16.53 -7.84
CA PRO A 130 2.33 -16.77 -6.44
C PRO A 130 3.38 -17.63 -5.71
N GLU A 131 4.05 -18.53 -6.44
CA GLU A 131 5.07 -19.39 -5.86
C GLU A 131 6.34 -18.65 -5.44
N ARG A 132 6.53 -17.44 -5.91
CA ARG A 132 7.66 -16.57 -5.56
C ARG A 132 7.33 -15.57 -4.46
N LEU A 133 6.07 -15.49 -4.03
CA LEU A 133 5.60 -14.53 -3.04
C LEU A 133 5.67 -15.12 -1.63
N TRP A 134 6.05 -14.28 -0.70
CA TRP A 134 6.06 -14.56 0.73
C TRP A 134 5.24 -13.49 1.45
N VAL A 135 4.56 -13.90 2.50
CA VAL A 135 3.78 -13.03 3.36
C VAL A 135 4.47 -12.93 4.71
N THR A 136 4.54 -11.73 5.26
CA THR A 136 4.96 -11.52 6.65
C THR A 136 3.82 -10.95 7.46
N VAL A 137 3.64 -11.46 8.67
CA VAL A 137 2.68 -10.97 9.66
C VAL A 137 3.41 -10.69 10.96
N HIS A 138 2.89 -9.76 11.76
CA HIS A 138 3.45 -9.53 13.11
C HIS A 138 3.28 -10.77 13.98
N THR A 139 4.25 -11.05 14.86
CA THR A 139 4.26 -12.24 15.72
C THR A 139 3.01 -12.43 16.58
N SER A 140 2.32 -11.34 16.93
CA SER A 140 1.08 -11.37 17.72
C SER A 140 -0.20 -11.27 16.88
N ASP A 141 -0.13 -11.26 15.55
CA ASP A 141 -1.31 -11.10 14.67
C ASP A 141 -1.77 -12.45 14.11
N ASP A 142 -2.39 -13.26 15.00
CA ASP A 142 -2.95 -14.57 14.64
C ASP A 142 -4.09 -14.46 13.63
N GLU A 143 -4.85 -13.36 13.67
CA GLU A 143 -5.96 -13.09 12.75
C GLU A 143 -5.44 -12.90 11.32
N ALA A 144 -4.41 -12.07 11.13
CA ALA A 144 -3.84 -11.86 9.80
C ALA A 144 -3.25 -13.16 9.23
N GLU A 145 -2.57 -13.98 10.05
CA GLU A 145 -2.08 -15.28 9.61
C GLU A 145 -3.20 -16.21 9.14
N ALA A 146 -4.28 -16.28 9.93
CA ALA A 146 -5.43 -17.11 9.59
C ALA A 146 -6.08 -16.66 8.27
N ILE A 147 -6.24 -15.34 8.06
CA ILE A 147 -6.78 -14.79 6.82
C ILE A 147 -5.90 -15.16 5.63
N TRP A 148 -4.59 -14.96 5.72
CA TRP A 148 -3.67 -15.29 4.63
C TRP A 148 -3.68 -16.78 4.30
N ARG A 149 -3.72 -17.66 5.30
CA ARG A 149 -3.71 -19.11 5.13
C ARG A 149 -5.06 -19.66 4.66
N ASP A 150 -6.13 -19.29 5.36
CA ASP A 150 -7.42 -19.99 5.26
C ASP A 150 -8.39 -19.32 4.26
N GLU A 151 -8.31 -17.98 4.11
CA GLU A 151 -9.17 -17.24 3.19
C GLU A 151 -8.49 -16.97 1.85
N VAL A 152 -7.23 -16.48 1.88
CA VAL A 152 -6.45 -16.16 0.68
C VAL A 152 -5.80 -17.41 0.07
N GLY A 153 -5.48 -18.41 0.90
CA GLY A 153 -4.92 -19.69 0.44
C GLY A 153 -3.41 -19.69 0.26
N VAL A 154 -2.69 -18.79 0.95
CA VAL A 154 -1.22 -18.81 0.94
C VAL A 154 -0.72 -20.00 1.76
N PRO A 155 0.17 -20.86 1.21
CA PRO A 155 0.74 -21.97 1.97
C PRO A 155 1.41 -21.53 3.26
N ALA A 156 1.18 -22.25 4.35
CA ALA A 156 1.68 -21.88 5.70
C ALA A 156 3.20 -21.68 5.73
N GLU A 157 3.95 -22.48 4.96
CA GLU A 157 5.40 -22.37 4.85
C GLU A 157 5.88 -21.08 4.18
N ARG A 158 4.98 -20.31 3.56
CA ARG A 158 5.26 -19.01 2.95
C ARG A 158 4.76 -17.83 3.76
N ILE A 159 4.23 -18.09 4.96
CA ILE A 159 3.82 -17.06 5.90
C ILE A 159 4.86 -17.02 7.03
N GLN A 160 5.50 -15.88 7.21
CA GLN A 160 6.52 -15.67 8.24
C GLN A 160 6.01 -14.68 9.29
N ARG A 161 6.22 -15.03 10.56
CA ARG A 161 5.97 -14.14 11.69
C ARG A 161 7.23 -13.37 12.03
N LEU A 162 7.17 -12.06 11.96
CA LEU A 162 8.29 -11.16 12.26
C LEU A 162 7.84 -10.05 13.23
N ASP A 163 8.79 -9.57 14.06
CA ASP A 163 8.60 -8.43 14.97
C ASP A 163 8.94 -7.11 14.27
#